data_aadb7a7d4565cbc0882ae2f4e1f4059c
#
_entry.id   aadb7a7d4565cbc0882ae2f4e1f4059c
#
_cell.length_a   1.000
_cell.length_b   1.000
_cell.length_c   1.000
_cell.angle_alpha   90.00
_cell.angle_beta   90.00
_cell.angle_gamma   90.00
#
_symmetry.space_group_name_H-M   'P 1'
#
loop_
_entity.id
_entity.type
_entity.pdbx_description
1 polymer ?
#
loop_
_entity_poly.entity_id
_entity_poly.type
_entity_poly.pdbx_seq_one_letter_code
_entity_poly.pdbx_strand_id
1 'polypeptide(L)'
;MRIGVIGSGIAGLASAWLLSRQTSERHEVVLFEANDYLGGHTHTHDIELQGRQYAVDTGFIVHNAPNHPLLSRMLPELDIPTRNSDMSFRVSTRPRRHP
;
A
#
# COMPACT_ATOMS: atom_id res chain seq x y z
N MET A 1 -22.75 -14.87 5.91
CA MET A 1 -22.39 -14.09 7.13
C MET A 1 -22.09 -12.65 6.71
N ARG A 2 -22.46 -11.71 7.50
CA ARG A 2 -22.04 -10.31 7.30
C ARG A 2 -20.78 -10.03 8.11
N ILE A 3 -19.74 -9.52 7.45
CA ILE A 3 -18.45 -9.26 8.04
C ILE A 3 -18.10 -7.79 7.84
N GLY A 4 -17.86 -7.08 8.92
CA GLY A 4 -17.34 -5.71 8.90
C GLY A 4 -15.82 -5.73 9.04
N VAL A 5 -15.12 -5.06 8.12
CA VAL A 5 -13.69 -4.83 8.21
C VAL A 5 -13.46 -3.34 8.47
N ILE A 6 -12.74 -3.02 9.53
CA ILE A 6 -12.50 -1.63 9.94
C ILE A 6 -11.08 -1.23 9.56
N GLY A 7 -10.97 -0.19 8.76
CA GLY A 7 -9.72 0.32 8.23
C GLY A 7 -9.36 -0.25 6.86
N SER A 8 -9.01 0.63 5.94
CA SER A 8 -8.63 0.30 4.56
C SER A 8 -7.12 0.39 4.30
N GLY A 9 -6.31 0.20 5.32
CA GLY A 9 -4.89 -0.09 5.13
C GLY A 9 -4.70 -1.46 4.46
N ILE A 10 -3.46 -1.82 4.15
CA ILE A 10 -3.16 -3.06 3.43
C ILE A 10 -3.75 -4.31 4.12
N ALA A 11 -3.72 -4.36 5.45
CA ALA A 11 -4.28 -5.49 6.21
C ALA A 11 -5.81 -5.59 6.06
N GLY A 12 -6.52 -4.47 6.16
CA GLY A 12 -7.97 -4.44 5.99
C GLY A 12 -8.40 -4.75 4.57
N LEU A 13 -7.76 -4.15 3.58
CA LEU A 13 -8.03 -4.42 2.16
C LEU A 13 -7.75 -5.87 1.80
N ALA A 14 -6.60 -6.42 2.22
CA ALA A 14 -6.27 -7.83 1.95
C ALA A 14 -7.26 -8.78 2.62
N SER A 15 -7.66 -8.51 3.84
CA SER A 15 -8.65 -9.31 4.57
C SER A 15 -10.01 -9.29 3.87
N ALA A 16 -10.49 -8.10 3.51
CA ALA A 16 -11.75 -7.95 2.80
C ALA A 16 -11.72 -8.66 1.44
N TRP A 17 -10.65 -8.51 0.69
CA TRP A 17 -10.47 -9.16 -0.60
C TRP A 17 -10.46 -10.69 -0.49
N LEU A 18 -9.69 -11.25 0.46
CA LEU A 18 -9.64 -12.70 0.67
C LEU A 18 -10.99 -13.26 1.10
N LEU A 19 -11.70 -12.58 2.01
CA LEU A 19 -13.03 -13.00 2.45
C LEU A 19 -14.06 -12.95 1.31
N SER A 20 -13.98 -11.95 0.46
CA SER A 20 -14.89 -11.80 -0.68
C SER A 20 -14.69 -12.88 -1.75
N ARG A 21 -13.53 -13.52 -1.80
CA ARG A 21 -13.19 -14.59 -2.76
C ARG A 21 -13.57 -15.99 -2.29
N GLN A 22 -13.98 -16.16 -1.05
CA GLN A 22 -14.37 -17.47 -0.55
C GLN A 22 -15.63 -17.95 -1.26
N THR A 23 -15.51 -19.06 -1.98
CA THR A 23 -16.59 -19.63 -2.79
C THR A 23 -17.45 -20.64 -2.03
N SER A 24 -16.93 -21.22 -0.94
CA SER A 24 -17.62 -22.21 -0.13
C SER A 24 -18.76 -21.63 0.73
N GLU A 25 -18.59 -20.38 1.15
CA GLU A 25 -19.63 -19.62 1.87
C GLU A 25 -19.65 -18.19 1.32
N ARG A 26 -20.85 -17.70 0.95
CA ARG A 26 -20.99 -16.30 0.57
C ARG A 26 -21.00 -15.42 1.80
N HIS A 27 -20.01 -14.53 1.89
CA HIS A 27 -19.96 -13.49 2.89
C HIS A 27 -20.29 -12.13 2.26
N GLU A 28 -21.13 -11.37 2.93
CA GLU A 28 -21.26 -9.94 2.66
C GLU A 28 -20.17 -9.22 3.44
N VAL A 29 -19.19 -8.67 2.73
CA VAL A 29 -18.07 -7.96 3.33
C VAL A 29 -18.27 -6.47 3.18
N VAL A 30 -18.26 -5.74 4.30
CA VAL A 30 -18.37 -4.30 4.34
C VAL A 30 -17.09 -3.72 4.93
N LEU A 31 -16.44 -2.86 4.18
CA LEU A 31 -15.22 -2.17 4.58
C LEU A 31 -15.56 -0.76 5.07
N PHE A 32 -15.12 -0.42 6.28
CA PHE A 32 -15.29 0.90 6.88
C PHE A 32 -13.96 1.65 6.89
N GLU A 33 -13.95 2.86 6.35
CA GLU A 33 -12.80 3.74 6.34
C GLU A 33 -13.20 5.12 6.87
N ALA A 34 -12.39 5.67 7.79
CA ALA A 34 -12.63 6.98 8.38
C ALA A 34 -12.19 8.15 7.48
N ASN A 35 -11.20 7.92 6.63
CA ASN A 35 -10.69 8.91 5.68
C ASN A 35 -11.48 8.89 4.36
N ASP A 36 -11.24 9.88 3.54
CA ASP A 36 -11.81 10.01 2.20
C ASP A 36 -11.03 9.26 1.11
N TYR A 37 -9.98 8.53 1.49
CA TYR A 37 -9.17 7.70 0.60
C TYR A 37 -8.91 6.31 1.21
N LEU A 38 -8.63 5.34 0.35
CA LEU A 38 -8.28 3.97 0.72
C LEU A 38 -6.77 3.76 0.69
N GLY A 39 -6.28 2.77 1.43
CA GLY A 39 -4.89 2.33 1.36
C GLY A 39 -4.05 2.65 2.59
N GLY A 40 -4.48 3.56 3.45
CA GLY A 40 -3.72 3.95 4.65
C GLY A 40 -2.32 4.48 4.29
N HIS A 41 -1.28 3.82 4.79
CA HIS A 41 0.11 4.17 4.46
C HIS A 41 0.51 3.86 3.02
N THR A 42 -0.21 3.00 2.31
CA THR A 42 -0.03 2.80 0.88
C THR A 42 -0.83 3.86 0.13
N HIS A 43 -0.22 4.99 -0.09
CA HIS A 43 -0.89 6.15 -0.69
C HIS A 43 -0.11 6.65 -1.91
N THR A 44 -0.73 6.53 -3.08
CA THR A 44 -0.19 7.00 -4.35
C THR A 44 -0.88 8.30 -4.73
N HIS A 45 -0.11 9.32 -5.02
CA HIS A 45 -0.61 10.61 -5.49
C HIS A 45 -0.45 10.73 -7.00
N ASP A 46 -1.53 11.05 -7.68
CA ASP A 46 -1.48 11.40 -9.10
C ASP A 46 -1.13 12.87 -9.25
N ILE A 47 0.01 13.13 -9.89
CA ILE A 47 0.54 14.47 -10.08
C ILE A 47 0.65 14.76 -11.57
N GLU A 48 0.22 15.94 -11.97
CA GLU A 48 0.47 16.48 -13.31
C GLU A 48 1.62 17.47 -13.26
N LEU A 49 2.64 17.23 -14.09
CA LEU A 49 3.78 18.12 -14.25
C LEU A 49 4.10 18.28 -15.73
N GLN A 50 4.08 19.51 -16.23
CA GLN A 50 4.38 19.83 -17.64
C GLN A 50 3.56 18.99 -18.64
N GLY A 51 2.28 18.79 -18.37
CA GLY A 51 1.37 18.02 -19.21
C GLY A 51 1.53 16.49 -19.12
N ARG A 52 2.38 15.99 -18.23
CA ARG A 52 2.55 14.56 -17.98
C ARG A 52 1.98 14.17 -16.62
N GLN A 53 1.35 13.00 -16.58
CA GLN A 53 0.82 12.39 -15.37
C GLN A 53 1.87 11.49 -14.72
N TYR A 54 2.04 11.63 -13.41
CA TYR A 54 2.94 10.82 -12.61
C TYR A 54 2.18 10.23 -11.42
N ALA A 55 2.30 8.93 -11.22
CA ALA A 55 1.88 8.27 -9.99
C ALA A 55 3.05 8.23 -9.01
N VAL A 56 2.93 8.94 -7.90
CA VAL A 56 3.99 9.06 -6.88
C VAL A 56 3.56 8.34 -5.62
N ASP A 57 4.26 7.26 -5.31
CA ASP A 57 4.04 6.52 -4.08
C ASP A 57 4.63 7.27 -2.88
N THR A 58 3.82 7.35 -1.82
CA THR A 58 4.22 7.91 -0.53
C THR A 58 3.94 6.90 0.57
N GLY A 59 4.64 7.02 1.69
CA GLY A 59 4.52 6.10 2.80
C GLY A 59 5.27 4.80 2.54
N PHE A 60 4.56 3.73 2.22
CA PHE A 60 5.16 2.44 1.87
C PHE A 60 5.47 2.38 0.37
N ILE A 61 6.72 2.54 0.00
CA ILE A 61 7.17 2.65 -1.39
C ILE A 61 7.98 1.46 -1.90
N VAL A 62 8.50 0.65 -1.00
CA VAL A 62 9.28 -0.55 -1.34
C VAL A 62 8.90 -1.70 -0.43
N HIS A 63 9.02 -2.92 -0.92
CA HIS A 63 8.88 -4.12 -0.12
C HIS A 63 10.05 -5.06 -0.33
N ASN A 64 10.28 -5.92 0.66
CA ASN A 64 11.32 -6.93 0.63
C ASN A 64 10.65 -8.30 0.70
N ALA A 65 10.78 -9.09 -0.36
CA ALA A 65 10.09 -10.37 -0.49
C ALA A 65 10.34 -11.34 0.70
N PRO A 66 11.55 -11.52 1.23
CA PRO A 66 11.78 -12.35 2.41
C PRO A 66 11.03 -11.88 3.66
N ASN A 67 10.87 -10.57 3.84
CA ASN A 67 10.20 -9.99 5.00
C ASN A 67 8.68 -9.81 4.80
N HIS A 68 8.23 -9.81 3.55
CA HIS A 68 6.82 -9.60 3.18
C HIS A 68 6.31 -10.74 2.27
N PRO A 69 6.34 -12.01 2.73
CA PRO A 69 6.02 -13.15 1.87
C PRO A 69 4.56 -13.16 1.40
N LEU A 70 3.63 -12.73 2.24
CA LEU A 70 2.20 -12.69 1.88
C LEU A 70 1.91 -11.60 0.85
N LEU A 71 2.51 -10.42 0.99
CA LEU A 71 2.40 -9.34 0.02
C LEU A 71 2.99 -9.78 -1.32
N SER A 72 4.15 -10.42 -1.32
CA SER A 72 4.81 -10.93 -2.53
C SER A 72 3.98 -11.98 -3.26
N ARG A 73 3.12 -12.72 -2.56
CA ARG A 73 2.17 -13.65 -3.17
C ARG A 73 0.93 -12.94 -3.72
N MET A 74 0.45 -11.91 -3.02
CA MET A 74 -0.76 -11.19 -3.39
C MET A 74 -0.60 -10.34 -4.65
N LEU A 75 0.54 -9.67 -4.81
CA LEU A 75 0.78 -8.74 -5.91
C LEU A 75 0.60 -9.39 -7.30
N PRO A 76 1.18 -10.59 -7.59
CA PRO A 76 0.92 -11.26 -8.86
C PRO A 76 -0.55 -11.66 -9.07
N GLU A 77 -1.25 -12.07 -8.02
CA GLU A 77 -2.67 -12.42 -8.10
C GLU A 77 -3.55 -11.21 -8.45
N LEU A 78 -3.09 -10.00 -8.14
CA LEU A 78 -3.74 -8.74 -8.49
C LEU A 78 -3.21 -8.11 -9.79
N ASP A 79 -2.32 -8.80 -10.51
CA ASP A 79 -1.65 -8.29 -11.71
C ASP A 79 -0.92 -6.95 -11.48
N ILE A 80 -0.37 -6.78 -10.28
CA ILE A 80 0.40 -5.59 -9.94
C ILE A 80 1.88 -5.85 -10.25
N PRO A 81 2.46 -5.14 -11.25
CA PRO A 81 3.85 -5.31 -11.59
C PRO A 81 4.77 -4.73 -10.53
N THR A 82 5.90 -5.39 -10.31
CA THR A 82 6.96 -4.91 -9.43
C THR A 82 8.26 -4.82 -10.21
N ARG A 83 9.16 -3.98 -9.75
CA ARG A 83 10.51 -3.85 -10.30
C ARG A 83 11.53 -3.78 -9.19
N ASN A 84 12.76 -4.19 -9.50
CA ASN A 84 13.86 -4.03 -8.57
C ASN A 84 14.17 -2.54 -8.37
N SER A 85 14.47 -2.18 -7.14
CA SER A 85 14.87 -0.83 -6.79
C SER A 85 16.08 -0.88 -5.85
N ASP A 86 16.94 0.12 -5.94
CA ASP A 86 18.04 0.34 -5.01
C ASP A 86 17.61 1.39 -3.98
N MET A 87 17.68 1.00 -2.70
CA MET A 87 17.44 1.91 -1.60
C MET A 87 18.78 2.46 -1.12
N SER A 88 19.01 3.74 -1.36
CA SER A 88 20.13 4.47 -0.79
C SER A 88 19.62 5.63 0.06
N PHE A 89 20.37 5.98 1.09
CA PHE A 89 20.07 7.17 1.87
C PHE A 89 21.35 7.98 2.07
N ARG A 90 21.17 9.28 2.21
CA ARG A 90 22.27 10.21 2.49
C ARG A 90 21.95 10.98 3.76
N VAL A 91 22.91 11.02 4.66
CA VAL A 91 22.87 11.88 5.84
C VAL A 91 23.78 13.08 5.61
N SER A 92 23.24 14.28 5.77
CA SER A 92 24.00 15.52 5.71
C SER A 92 23.84 16.23 7.05
N THR A 93 24.96 16.48 7.73
CA THR A 93 24.98 17.29 8.95
C THR A 93 25.60 18.64 8.65
N ARG A 94 24.92 19.73 9.00
CA ARG A 94 25.53 21.05 9.00
C ARG A 94 26.42 21.17 10.24
N PRO A 95 27.71 21.58 10.10
CA PRO A 95 28.51 21.90 11.28
C PRO A 95 27.76 23.01 12.06
N ARG A 96 27.55 22.80 13.35
CA ARG A 96 27.09 23.87 14.22
C ARG A 96 28.16 24.97 14.20
N ARG A 97 27.80 26.14 13.67
CA ARG A 97 28.61 27.34 13.89
C ARG A 97 28.43 27.67 15.36
N HIS A 98 29.47 27.41 16.16
CA HIS A 98 29.52 27.99 17.49
C HIS A 98 29.74 29.50 17.32
N PRO A 99 28.99 30.32 18.09
CA PRO A 99 29.19 31.76 18.10
C PRO A 99 30.55 32.10 18.63
#